data_ab621c7ad9c96b04487dde6833f0a954
#
_entry.id   ab621c7ad9c96b04487dde6833f0a954
#
_cell.length_a   1.000
_cell.length_b   1.000
_cell.length_c   1.000
_cell.angle_alpha   90.00
_cell.angle_beta   90.00
_cell.angle_gamma   90.00
#
_symmetry.space_group_name_H-M   'P 1'
#
loop_
_entity.id
_entity.type
_entity.pdbx_description
1 polymer ?
#
loop_
_entity_poly.entity_id
_entity_poly.type
_entity_poly.pdbx_seq_one_letter_code
_entity_poly.pdbx_strand_id
1 'polypeptide(L)'
;MGVEEELLLVEPGTGQPLAVAETALRAAGQPEETELAAELQRQQLETNTTVCRDLAELAREVRRCRSLAAEAAASAGARVAALGTSPAPVLPQLVQEGRYLRMARAFGITAQEQLTCGCHVHVGISSADEAVAVLDRIRPWLAVLLALSANSPFWQGRDTSYASFRYQAWGRWPTAGPTEPFGTVEAYQQTVRQMTATGTLLDSGMVYFDARLSEHYPTLEVRIADVCLHADDAVLIAALCRALVDTEARRWQAGAGVPGQRTEMLRLAAWRASRSGLDDALLDPRTGQPEQAATVA
;
A
#
# COMPACT_ATOMS: atom_id res chain seq x y z
N MET A 1 5.00 -11.01 10.81
CA MET A 1 4.36 -10.11 9.84
C MET A 1 3.75 -8.93 10.55
N GLY A 2 3.55 -7.80 9.85
CA GLY A 2 2.84 -6.63 10.32
C GLY A 2 2.00 -6.06 9.19
N VAL A 3 1.00 -5.26 9.53
CA VAL A 3 0.12 -4.56 8.60
C VAL A 3 0.02 -3.09 9.00
N GLU A 4 0.15 -2.21 8.02
CA GLU A 4 -0.15 -0.79 8.11
C GLU A 4 -1.42 -0.53 7.29
N GLU A 5 -2.38 0.19 7.88
CA GLU A 5 -3.60 0.60 7.17
C GLU A 5 -3.78 2.12 7.26
N GLU A 6 -3.98 2.73 6.12
CA GLU A 6 -4.36 4.13 6.01
C GLU A 6 -5.90 4.23 6.00
N LEU A 7 -6.47 5.09 6.82
CA LEU A 7 -7.90 5.24 7.00
C LEU A 7 -8.34 6.68 6.78
N LEU A 8 -9.43 6.89 6.06
CA LEU A 8 -10.05 8.21 5.91
C LEU A 8 -10.77 8.64 7.20
N LEU A 9 -10.64 9.91 7.54
CA LEU A 9 -11.45 10.58 8.55
C LEU A 9 -12.64 11.25 7.87
N VAL A 10 -13.85 10.91 8.31
CA VAL A 10 -15.09 11.39 7.67
C VAL A 10 -16.09 11.94 8.69
N GLU A 11 -16.91 12.88 8.25
CA GLU A 11 -18.04 13.41 9.01
C GLU A 11 -19.11 12.32 9.17
N PRO A 12 -19.63 12.07 10.40
CA PRO A 12 -20.51 10.95 10.69
C PRO A 12 -21.85 10.92 9.93
N GLY A 13 -22.41 12.10 9.59
CA GLY A 13 -23.71 12.22 8.96
C GLY A 13 -23.66 12.16 7.44
N THR A 14 -22.61 12.70 6.83
CA THR A 14 -22.50 12.89 5.38
C THR A 14 -21.46 12.01 4.70
N GLY A 15 -20.49 11.48 5.48
CA GLY A 15 -19.33 10.78 4.93
C GLY A 15 -18.29 11.69 4.24
N GLN A 16 -18.41 13.00 4.36
CA GLN A 16 -17.43 13.95 3.81
C GLN A 16 -16.09 13.85 4.55
N PRO A 17 -14.95 13.81 3.85
CA PRO A 17 -13.63 13.80 4.50
C PRO A 17 -13.41 15.01 5.39
N LEU A 18 -12.91 14.78 6.61
CA LEU A 18 -12.60 15.80 7.61
C LEU A 18 -11.12 15.89 7.89
N ALA A 19 -10.56 17.11 7.86
CA ALA A 19 -9.15 17.39 8.12
C ALA A 19 -8.86 17.52 9.63
N VAL A 20 -9.00 16.44 10.40
CA VAL A 20 -8.91 16.44 11.86
C VAL A 20 -7.87 15.48 12.44
N ALA A 21 -6.97 14.92 11.62
CA ALA A 21 -5.96 13.94 12.06
C ALA A 21 -5.16 14.40 13.29
N GLU A 22 -4.65 15.62 13.29
CA GLU A 22 -3.86 16.16 14.43
C GLU A 22 -4.69 16.27 15.71
N THR A 23 -6.00 16.54 15.58
CA THR A 23 -6.92 16.60 16.73
C THR A 23 -7.20 15.20 17.27
N ALA A 24 -7.41 14.23 16.38
CA ALA A 24 -7.62 12.83 16.71
C ALA A 24 -6.39 12.25 17.43
N LEU A 25 -5.19 12.49 16.89
CA LEU A 25 -3.94 12.01 17.48
C LEU A 25 -3.67 12.63 18.86
N ARG A 26 -3.91 13.93 19.05
CA ARG A 26 -3.78 14.56 20.36
C ARG A 26 -4.74 13.98 21.39
N ALA A 27 -5.96 13.67 20.99
CA ALA A 27 -6.97 13.09 21.88
C ALA A 27 -6.63 11.64 22.28
N ALA A 28 -5.99 10.89 21.39
CA ALA A 28 -5.51 9.53 21.67
C ALA A 28 -4.36 9.48 22.69
N GLY A 29 -3.82 10.65 23.10
CA GLY A 29 -2.80 10.76 24.15
C GLY A 29 -1.48 10.14 23.78
N GLN A 30 -0.78 10.64 22.75
CA GLN A 30 0.52 10.12 22.28
C GLN A 30 0.62 8.59 22.49
N PRO A 31 -0.05 7.74 21.73
CA PRO A 31 0.25 6.32 21.75
C PRO A 31 1.74 6.17 21.48
N GLU A 32 2.37 5.19 22.07
CA GLU A 32 3.78 4.89 21.76
C GLU A 32 3.94 5.03 20.25
N GLU A 33 4.91 5.79 19.79
CA GLU A 33 5.06 6.42 18.46
C GLU A 33 4.83 5.53 17.20
N THR A 34 4.25 4.35 17.39
CA THR A 34 4.15 3.31 16.37
C THR A 34 2.72 2.87 16.01
N GLU A 35 1.70 3.13 16.82
CA GLU A 35 0.37 2.51 16.61
C GLU A 35 -0.60 3.38 15.78
N LEU A 36 -0.55 4.70 15.95
CA LEU A 36 -1.29 5.68 15.15
C LEU A 36 -0.36 6.80 14.70
N ALA A 37 -0.40 7.13 13.43
CA ALA A 37 0.40 8.20 12.85
C ALA A 37 -0.43 9.13 11.97
N ALA A 38 0.11 10.35 11.75
CA ALA A 38 -0.37 11.22 10.71
C ALA A 38 0.20 10.78 9.36
N GLU A 39 -0.63 10.86 8.34
CA GLU A 39 -0.22 10.69 6.94
C GLU A 39 -0.06 12.05 6.24
N LEU A 40 0.21 12.04 4.93
CA LEU A 40 0.39 13.24 4.11
C LEU A 40 -0.75 14.25 4.26
N GLN A 41 -1.99 13.76 4.36
CA GLN A 41 -3.18 14.60 4.41
C GLN A 41 -3.85 14.52 5.78
N ARG A 42 -4.35 15.66 6.26
CA ARG A 42 -5.06 15.78 7.54
C ARG A 42 -6.40 15.03 7.60
N GLN A 43 -6.86 14.50 6.47
CA GLN A 43 -8.04 13.65 6.35
C GLN A 43 -7.73 12.15 6.53
N GLN A 44 -6.50 11.78 6.91
CA GLN A 44 -6.07 10.39 7.05
C GLN A 44 -5.45 10.14 8.43
N LEU A 45 -5.58 8.91 8.89
CA LEU A 45 -4.77 8.31 9.95
C LEU A 45 -4.14 7.02 9.42
N GLU A 46 -2.91 6.77 9.81
CA GLU A 46 -2.24 5.48 9.61
C GLU A 46 -2.26 4.68 10.90
N THR A 47 -2.50 3.38 10.78
CA THR A 47 -2.43 2.43 11.88
C THR A 47 -1.35 1.39 11.60
N ASN A 48 -0.62 1.00 12.65
CA ASN A 48 0.45 0.02 12.56
C ASN A 48 0.20 -1.10 13.57
N THR A 49 0.14 -2.36 13.12
CA THR A 49 0.05 -3.51 14.02
C THR A 49 1.40 -3.77 14.69
N THR A 50 1.37 -4.41 15.85
CA THR A 50 2.56 -5.05 16.40
C THR A 50 3.01 -6.22 15.51
N VAL A 51 4.20 -6.76 15.78
CA VAL A 51 4.72 -7.94 15.04
C VAL A 51 3.91 -9.18 15.40
N CYS A 52 3.14 -9.69 14.45
CA CYS A 52 2.30 -10.88 14.60
C CYS A 52 2.98 -12.14 14.06
N ARG A 53 2.83 -13.25 14.78
CA ARG A 53 3.44 -14.54 14.43
C ARG A 53 2.49 -15.46 13.67
N ASP A 54 1.19 -15.33 13.92
CA ASP A 54 0.15 -16.10 13.26
C ASP A 54 -1.03 -15.21 12.81
N LEU A 55 -1.94 -15.79 12.01
CA LEU A 55 -3.07 -15.06 11.45
C LEU A 55 -4.15 -14.70 12.48
N ALA A 56 -4.28 -15.48 13.56
CA ALA A 56 -5.25 -15.18 14.61
C ALA A 56 -4.78 -13.98 15.45
N GLU A 57 -3.48 -13.87 15.71
CA GLU A 57 -2.87 -12.70 16.32
C GLU A 57 -3.04 -11.47 15.42
N LEU A 58 -2.72 -11.60 14.13
CA LEU A 58 -2.89 -10.51 13.17
C LEU A 58 -4.34 -10.03 13.08
N ALA A 59 -5.30 -10.96 13.03
CA ALA A 59 -6.71 -10.62 12.99
C ALA A 59 -7.19 -9.83 14.22
N ARG A 60 -6.66 -10.15 15.40
CA ARG A 60 -6.92 -9.38 16.63
C ARG A 60 -6.29 -8.00 16.56
N GLU A 61 -5.04 -7.92 16.11
CA GLU A 61 -4.30 -6.66 16.02
C GLU A 61 -4.91 -5.68 15.01
N VAL A 62 -5.24 -6.13 13.80
CA VAL A 62 -5.91 -5.29 12.79
C VAL A 62 -7.21 -4.69 13.34
N ARG A 63 -8.06 -5.54 14.00
CA ARG A 63 -9.29 -5.04 14.62
C ARG A 63 -9.00 -4.07 15.79
N ARG A 64 -8.00 -4.35 16.61
CA ARG A 64 -7.57 -3.48 17.70
C ARG A 64 -7.12 -2.12 17.17
N CYS A 65 -6.26 -2.10 16.14
CA CYS A 65 -5.77 -0.87 15.52
C CYS A 65 -6.91 -0.05 14.90
N ARG A 66 -7.86 -0.70 14.20
CA ARG A 66 -9.05 -0.02 13.67
C ARG A 66 -9.94 0.54 14.78
N SER A 67 -10.09 -0.17 15.92
CA SER A 67 -10.84 0.34 17.08
C SER A 67 -10.15 1.56 17.69
N LEU A 68 -8.82 1.52 17.84
CA LEU A 68 -8.02 2.65 18.34
C LEU A 68 -8.18 3.89 17.43
N ALA A 69 -8.08 3.70 16.11
CA ALA A 69 -8.31 4.77 15.15
C ALA A 69 -9.75 5.33 15.21
N ALA A 70 -10.75 4.45 15.42
CA ALA A 70 -12.14 4.86 15.56
C ALA A 70 -12.39 5.68 16.83
N GLU A 71 -11.78 5.30 17.96
CA GLU A 71 -11.84 6.05 19.23
C GLU A 71 -11.18 7.43 19.09
N ALA A 72 -9.99 7.48 18.47
CA ALA A 72 -9.29 8.73 18.18
C ALA A 72 -10.12 9.65 17.29
N ALA A 73 -10.69 9.12 16.21
CA ALA A 73 -11.55 9.86 15.28
C ALA A 73 -12.81 10.39 16.00
N ALA A 74 -13.47 9.55 16.80
CA ALA A 74 -14.67 9.94 17.56
C ALA A 74 -14.40 11.10 18.50
N SER A 75 -13.22 11.12 19.15
CA SER A 75 -12.78 12.23 20.03
C SER A 75 -12.60 13.55 19.27
N ALA A 76 -12.40 13.49 17.94
CA ALA A 76 -12.32 14.65 17.05
C ALA A 76 -13.64 14.93 16.30
N GLY A 77 -14.75 14.27 16.68
CA GLY A 77 -16.05 14.41 16.02
C GLY A 77 -16.13 13.75 14.63
N ALA A 78 -15.22 12.82 14.32
CA ALA A 78 -15.15 12.12 13.06
C ALA A 78 -15.42 10.61 13.22
N ARG A 79 -15.49 9.91 12.09
CA ARG A 79 -15.41 8.44 11.99
C ARG A 79 -14.27 8.06 11.06
N VAL A 80 -13.79 6.84 11.19
CA VAL A 80 -12.88 6.23 10.21
C VAL A 80 -13.66 5.51 9.12
N ALA A 81 -13.14 5.56 7.89
CA ALA A 81 -13.64 4.80 6.76
C ALA A 81 -12.46 4.13 6.03
N ALA A 82 -12.52 2.80 5.92
CA ALA A 82 -11.52 2.01 5.20
C ALA A 82 -11.88 1.98 3.70
N LEU A 83 -11.54 3.05 3.00
CA LEU A 83 -11.77 3.26 1.55
C LEU A 83 -10.48 3.72 0.90
N GLY A 84 -10.07 3.10 -0.20
CA GLY A 84 -8.81 3.44 -0.87
C GLY A 84 -8.76 4.85 -1.45
N THR A 85 -9.93 5.45 -1.75
CA THR A 85 -10.11 6.84 -2.16
C THR A 85 -11.42 7.40 -1.63
N SER A 86 -11.54 8.74 -1.56
CA SER A 86 -12.79 9.38 -1.13
C SER A 86 -13.87 9.30 -2.21
N PRO A 87 -15.07 8.77 -1.89
CA PRO A 87 -16.21 8.81 -2.80
C PRO A 87 -16.75 10.24 -2.97
N ALA A 88 -16.59 11.11 -1.98
CA ALA A 88 -17.03 12.49 -2.02
C ALA A 88 -15.97 13.43 -2.59
N PRO A 89 -16.34 14.56 -3.23
CA PRO A 89 -15.41 15.61 -3.59
C PRO A 89 -14.69 16.14 -2.36
N VAL A 90 -13.38 16.32 -2.45
CA VAL A 90 -12.56 16.83 -1.33
C VAL A 90 -11.38 17.64 -1.85
N LEU A 91 -11.05 18.69 -1.10
CA LEU A 91 -9.78 19.38 -1.21
C LEU A 91 -8.88 18.89 -0.07
N PRO A 92 -7.89 18.04 -0.35
CA PRO A 92 -6.99 17.53 0.67
C PRO A 92 -6.22 18.65 1.36
N GLN A 93 -5.96 18.51 2.65
CA GLN A 93 -5.22 19.48 3.45
C GLN A 93 -3.97 18.83 4.00
N LEU A 94 -2.82 19.29 3.57
CA LEU A 94 -1.53 18.78 4.00
C LEU A 94 -1.31 18.93 5.50
N VAL A 95 -0.76 17.93 6.12
CA VAL A 95 -0.19 18.03 7.47
C VAL A 95 0.96 19.04 7.43
N GLN A 96 0.99 19.95 8.42
CA GLN A 96 1.90 21.11 8.45
C GLN A 96 3.30 20.72 8.97
N GLU A 97 3.86 19.65 8.43
CA GLU A 97 5.21 19.19 8.70
C GLU A 97 6.17 19.58 7.59
N GLY A 98 7.42 19.87 7.97
CA GLY A 98 8.42 20.38 7.04
C GLY A 98 8.66 19.45 5.83
N ARG A 99 8.57 18.12 6.03
CA ARG A 99 8.70 17.13 4.95
C ARG A 99 7.55 17.23 3.95
N TYR A 100 6.31 17.23 4.40
CA TYR A 100 5.13 17.30 3.55
C TYR A 100 5.01 18.62 2.80
N LEU A 101 5.40 19.73 3.44
CA LEU A 101 5.47 21.04 2.77
C LEU A 101 6.53 21.07 1.66
N ARG A 102 7.67 20.38 1.84
CA ARG A 102 8.65 20.23 0.75
C ARG A 102 8.10 19.35 -0.38
N MET A 103 7.40 18.25 -0.06
CA MET A 103 6.73 17.40 -1.06
C MET A 103 5.73 18.21 -1.89
N ALA A 104 4.87 19.02 -1.25
CA ALA A 104 3.91 19.85 -1.96
C ALA A 104 4.58 20.85 -2.92
N ARG A 105 5.72 21.44 -2.52
CA ARG A 105 6.48 22.36 -3.39
C ARG A 105 7.14 21.62 -4.55
N ALA A 106 7.68 20.43 -4.33
CA ALA A 106 8.39 19.68 -5.35
C ALA A 106 7.44 19.00 -6.36
N PHE A 107 6.30 18.49 -5.91
CA PHE A 107 5.41 17.66 -6.72
C PHE A 107 4.09 18.33 -7.10
N GLY A 108 3.84 19.56 -6.60
CA GLY A 108 2.69 20.37 -6.99
C GLY A 108 1.36 19.64 -6.80
N ILE A 109 0.55 19.60 -7.85
CA ILE A 109 -0.80 19.01 -7.82
C ILE A 109 -0.80 17.52 -7.45
N THR A 110 0.25 16.78 -7.78
CA THR A 110 0.37 15.36 -7.39
C THR A 110 0.28 15.20 -5.87
N ALA A 111 1.05 15.97 -5.11
CA ALA A 111 1.00 15.92 -3.65
C ALA A 111 -0.28 16.58 -3.08
N GLN A 112 -0.76 17.65 -3.72
CA GLN A 112 -1.95 18.38 -3.25
C GLN A 112 -3.25 17.58 -3.39
N GLU A 113 -3.37 16.74 -4.42
CA GLU A 113 -4.56 15.91 -4.66
C GLU A 113 -4.44 14.51 -4.08
N GLN A 114 -3.27 14.11 -3.57
CA GLN A 114 -3.01 12.76 -3.09
C GLN A 114 -3.77 12.51 -1.78
N LEU A 115 -4.94 11.91 -1.88
CA LEU A 115 -5.73 11.41 -0.76
C LEU A 115 -6.14 9.97 -1.08
N THR A 116 -5.25 9.06 -0.79
CA THR A 116 -5.39 7.62 -1.08
C THR A 116 -5.01 6.83 0.16
N CYS A 117 -5.71 5.74 0.43
CA CYS A 117 -5.49 4.88 1.57
C CYS A 117 -5.14 3.46 1.12
N GLY A 118 -3.96 3.00 1.52
CA GLY A 118 -3.43 1.67 1.23
C GLY A 118 -3.47 0.73 2.42
N CYS A 119 -3.13 -0.52 2.12
CA CYS A 119 -2.81 -1.55 3.09
C CYS A 119 -1.41 -2.08 2.75
N HIS A 120 -0.44 -1.83 3.62
CA HIS A 120 0.92 -2.30 3.44
C HIS A 120 1.16 -3.54 4.31
N VAL A 121 1.75 -4.56 3.72
CA VAL A 121 2.01 -5.82 4.41
C VAL A 121 3.51 -6.05 4.52
N HIS A 122 4.00 -6.11 5.75
CA HIS A 122 5.38 -6.45 6.08
C HIS A 122 5.52 -7.93 6.38
N VAL A 123 6.33 -8.63 5.60
CA VAL A 123 6.65 -10.05 5.82
C VAL A 123 8.13 -10.16 6.18
N GLY A 124 8.42 -10.80 7.33
CA GLY A 124 9.79 -11.02 7.80
C GLY A 124 10.59 -11.86 6.80
N ILE A 125 11.85 -11.50 6.63
CA ILE A 125 12.82 -12.19 5.77
C ILE A 125 14.08 -12.50 6.57
N SER A 126 14.82 -13.53 6.16
CA SER A 126 16.01 -14.01 6.90
C SER A 126 17.30 -13.30 6.52
N SER A 127 17.36 -12.70 5.33
CA SER A 127 18.52 -11.93 4.87
C SER A 127 18.13 -10.93 3.78
N ALA A 128 19.00 -9.95 3.51
CA ALA A 128 18.81 -9.00 2.41
C ALA A 128 18.85 -9.71 1.03
N ASP A 129 19.66 -10.76 0.89
CA ASP A 129 19.71 -11.55 -0.34
C ASP A 129 18.39 -12.28 -0.59
N GLU A 130 17.80 -12.88 0.45
CA GLU A 130 16.47 -13.46 0.37
C GLU A 130 15.43 -12.41 -0.01
N ALA A 131 15.48 -11.22 0.61
CA ALA A 131 14.55 -10.14 0.34
C ALA A 131 14.56 -9.74 -1.13
N VAL A 132 15.73 -9.49 -1.73
CA VAL A 132 15.84 -9.12 -3.15
C VAL A 132 15.42 -10.28 -4.05
N ALA A 133 15.86 -11.49 -3.72
CA ALA A 133 15.50 -12.68 -4.48
C ALA A 133 13.98 -12.94 -4.49
N VAL A 134 13.30 -12.72 -3.36
CA VAL A 134 11.84 -12.82 -3.25
C VAL A 134 11.17 -11.66 -3.97
N LEU A 135 11.64 -10.42 -3.76
CA LEU A 135 11.11 -9.22 -4.44
C LEU A 135 11.06 -9.43 -5.96
N ASP A 136 12.16 -9.91 -6.55
CA ASP A 136 12.25 -10.17 -7.99
C ASP A 136 11.25 -11.24 -8.47
N ARG A 137 10.89 -12.20 -7.61
CA ARG A 137 10.01 -13.33 -7.95
C ARG A 137 8.53 -13.06 -7.77
N ILE A 138 8.16 -12.22 -6.78
CA ILE A 138 6.75 -11.92 -6.51
C ILE A 138 6.13 -10.93 -7.50
N ARG A 139 6.94 -10.20 -8.28
CA ARG A 139 6.49 -9.14 -9.21
C ARG A 139 5.25 -9.50 -10.04
N PRO A 140 5.15 -10.69 -10.68
CA PRO A 140 3.98 -11.03 -11.50
C PRO A 140 2.69 -11.22 -10.68
N TRP A 141 2.80 -11.52 -9.40
CA TRP A 141 1.68 -11.79 -8.50
C TRP A 141 1.07 -10.51 -7.88
N LEU A 142 1.79 -9.40 -7.91
CA LEU A 142 1.35 -8.15 -7.27
C LEU A 142 0.04 -7.64 -7.88
N ALA A 143 -0.16 -7.79 -9.19
CA ALA A 143 -1.42 -7.43 -9.85
C ALA A 143 -2.62 -8.26 -9.36
N VAL A 144 -2.42 -9.51 -8.95
CA VAL A 144 -3.48 -10.35 -8.36
C VAL A 144 -3.87 -9.82 -6.97
N LEU A 145 -2.88 -9.47 -6.15
CA LEU A 145 -3.14 -8.84 -4.84
C LEU A 145 -3.88 -7.51 -4.99
N LEU A 146 -3.54 -6.70 -5.99
CA LEU A 146 -4.28 -5.47 -6.32
C LEU A 146 -5.73 -5.76 -6.67
N ALA A 147 -6.01 -6.77 -7.51
CA ALA A 147 -7.37 -7.12 -7.89
C ALA A 147 -8.21 -7.58 -6.70
N LEU A 148 -7.60 -8.39 -5.79
CA LEU A 148 -8.24 -8.92 -4.59
C LEU A 148 -8.54 -7.83 -3.54
N SER A 149 -7.71 -6.79 -3.47
CA SER A 149 -7.84 -5.70 -2.49
C SER A 149 -8.56 -4.46 -3.04
N ALA A 150 -8.97 -4.46 -4.31
CA ALA A 150 -9.55 -3.28 -4.96
C ALA A 150 -10.76 -2.72 -4.20
N ASN A 151 -10.67 -1.46 -3.72
CA ASN A 151 -11.65 -0.80 -2.87
C ASN A 151 -11.66 0.72 -3.07
N SER A 152 -11.51 1.19 -4.32
CA SER A 152 -11.45 2.63 -4.62
C SER A 152 -12.11 2.99 -5.97
N PRO A 153 -13.43 2.70 -6.16
CA PRO A 153 -14.09 2.94 -7.44
C PRO A 153 -14.44 4.41 -7.70
N PHE A 154 -14.38 5.27 -6.68
CA PHE A 154 -14.77 6.67 -6.80
C PHE A 154 -13.58 7.63 -6.65
N TRP A 155 -13.62 8.76 -7.35
CA TRP A 155 -12.68 9.86 -7.21
C TRP A 155 -13.39 11.20 -7.43
N GLN A 156 -13.26 12.12 -6.47
CA GLN A 156 -13.84 13.48 -6.56
C GLN A 156 -15.33 13.47 -6.91
N GLY A 157 -16.11 12.59 -6.25
CA GLY A 157 -17.55 12.50 -6.45
C GLY A 157 -18.02 11.82 -7.74
N ARG A 158 -17.10 11.16 -8.46
CA ARG A 158 -17.40 10.48 -9.72
C ARG A 158 -17.07 9.00 -9.62
N ASP A 159 -17.90 8.16 -10.22
CA ASP A 159 -17.54 6.79 -10.56
C ASP A 159 -16.44 6.84 -11.63
N THR A 160 -15.29 6.27 -11.31
CA THR A 160 -14.13 6.24 -12.21
C THR A 160 -14.20 5.10 -13.21
N SER A 161 -15.10 4.17 -13.03
CA SER A 161 -15.15 2.88 -13.72
C SER A 161 -13.90 2.01 -13.49
N TYR A 162 -13.13 2.26 -12.46
CA TYR A 162 -12.03 1.41 -11.98
C TYR A 162 -12.44 0.73 -10.67
N ALA A 163 -11.98 -0.48 -10.46
CA ALA A 163 -12.13 -1.16 -9.16
C ALA A 163 -11.14 -0.58 -8.13
N SER A 164 -9.91 -0.24 -8.57
CA SER A 164 -8.92 0.49 -7.78
C SER A 164 -8.41 1.73 -8.52
N PHE A 165 -9.04 2.88 -8.30
CA PHE A 165 -8.53 4.16 -8.79
C PHE A 165 -7.35 4.66 -7.95
N ARG A 166 -7.22 4.20 -6.70
CA ARG A 166 -6.04 4.47 -5.87
C ARG A 166 -4.76 4.14 -6.62
N TYR A 167 -4.68 2.99 -7.27
CA TYR A 167 -3.49 2.59 -8.02
C TYR A 167 -3.17 3.57 -9.15
N GLN A 168 -4.18 4.09 -9.87
CA GLN A 168 -4.00 5.10 -10.90
C GLN A 168 -3.55 6.45 -10.33
N ALA A 169 -4.14 6.89 -9.22
CA ALA A 169 -3.75 8.11 -8.53
C ALA A 169 -2.33 8.03 -7.96
N TRP A 170 -1.98 6.88 -7.36
CA TRP A 170 -0.65 6.59 -6.83
C TRP A 170 0.43 6.54 -7.91
N GLY A 171 0.09 6.03 -9.09
CA GLY A 171 0.97 5.97 -10.27
C GLY A 171 1.48 7.33 -10.78
N ARG A 172 0.98 8.46 -10.25
CA ARG A 172 1.50 9.81 -10.54
C ARG A 172 2.85 10.10 -9.85
N TRP A 173 3.20 9.34 -8.80
CA TRP A 173 4.50 9.47 -8.15
C TRP A 173 5.61 8.90 -9.04
N PRO A 174 6.78 9.55 -9.16
CA PRO A 174 7.82 9.16 -10.12
C PRO A 174 8.36 7.75 -9.97
N THR A 175 8.29 7.19 -8.76
CA THR A 175 8.84 5.88 -8.43
C THR A 175 7.79 4.79 -8.29
N ALA A 176 6.50 5.13 -8.46
CA ALA A 176 5.41 4.18 -8.31
C ALA A 176 5.38 3.13 -9.42
N GLY A 177 4.98 1.92 -9.04
CA GLY A 177 4.72 0.82 -9.96
C GLY A 177 5.72 -0.33 -9.88
N PRO A 178 5.64 -1.26 -10.84
CA PRO A 178 6.48 -2.44 -10.90
C PRO A 178 7.91 -2.10 -11.33
N THR A 179 8.85 -2.94 -10.90
CA THR A 179 10.29 -2.80 -11.17
C THR A 179 10.80 -3.87 -12.14
N GLU A 180 11.98 -3.65 -12.72
CA GLU A 180 12.80 -4.73 -13.27
C GLU A 180 13.39 -5.56 -12.12
N PRO A 181 13.84 -6.82 -12.37
CA PRO A 181 14.57 -7.57 -11.36
C PRO A 181 15.88 -6.89 -11.01
N PHE A 182 16.18 -6.85 -9.72
CA PHE A 182 17.44 -6.27 -9.23
C PHE A 182 18.59 -7.28 -9.27
N GLY A 183 18.29 -8.56 -9.04
CA GLY A 183 19.25 -9.65 -9.03
C GLY A 183 20.09 -9.74 -7.77
N THR A 184 20.64 -8.63 -7.24
CA THR A 184 21.44 -8.59 -6.02
C THR A 184 21.07 -7.43 -5.11
N VAL A 185 21.47 -7.53 -3.83
CA VAL A 185 21.27 -6.47 -2.82
C VAL A 185 22.01 -5.20 -3.24
N GLU A 186 23.23 -5.34 -3.76
CA GLU A 186 24.04 -4.20 -4.20
C GLU A 186 23.37 -3.45 -5.35
N ALA A 187 22.78 -4.17 -6.31
CA ALA A 187 22.07 -3.56 -7.44
C ALA A 187 20.80 -2.84 -6.96
N TYR A 188 20.02 -3.42 -6.03
CA TYR A 188 18.88 -2.76 -5.40
C TYR A 188 19.30 -1.48 -4.71
N GLN A 189 20.29 -1.54 -3.83
CA GLN A 189 20.80 -0.40 -3.09
C GLN A 189 21.39 0.68 -4.02
N GLN A 190 22.11 0.26 -5.07
CA GLN A 190 22.66 1.18 -6.06
C GLN A 190 21.54 1.90 -6.81
N THR A 191 20.48 1.20 -7.21
CA THR A 191 19.31 1.80 -7.86
C THR A 191 18.65 2.84 -6.96
N VAL A 192 18.39 2.51 -5.70
CA VAL A 192 17.80 3.46 -4.72
C VAL A 192 18.70 4.68 -4.54
N ARG A 193 20.03 4.48 -4.38
CA ARG A 193 20.99 5.60 -4.29
C ARG A 193 20.99 6.48 -5.54
N GLN A 194 20.96 5.88 -6.73
CA GLN A 194 20.93 6.62 -8.00
C GLN A 194 19.65 7.43 -8.13
N MET A 195 18.49 6.85 -7.80
CA MET A 195 17.19 7.54 -7.82
C MET A 195 17.21 8.74 -6.86
N THR A 196 17.70 8.56 -5.64
CA THR A 196 17.81 9.65 -4.65
C THR A 196 18.81 10.72 -5.12
N ALA A 197 19.93 10.32 -5.72
CA ALA A 197 20.95 11.24 -6.23
C ALA A 197 20.48 12.11 -7.40
N THR A 198 19.36 11.76 -8.07
CA THR A 198 18.76 12.64 -9.09
C THR A 198 18.22 13.95 -8.52
N GLY A 199 18.02 14.02 -7.19
CA GLY A 199 17.35 15.14 -6.54
C GLY A 199 15.84 15.21 -6.80
N THR A 200 15.26 14.22 -7.52
CA THR A 200 13.81 14.11 -7.73
C THR A 200 13.10 13.63 -6.45
N LEU A 201 13.71 12.71 -5.71
CA LEU A 201 13.22 12.23 -4.42
C LEU A 201 13.78 13.10 -3.30
N LEU A 202 12.96 13.43 -2.31
CA LEU A 202 13.42 14.15 -1.12
C LEU A 202 14.23 13.24 -0.18
N ASP A 203 13.89 11.97 -0.15
CA ASP A 203 14.49 10.91 0.67
C ASP A 203 14.14 9.53 0.10
N SER A 204 14.76 8.47 0.64
CA SER A 204 14.51 7.07 0.26
C SER A 204 13.10 6.58 0.61
N GLY A 205 12.42 7.21 1.58
CA GLY A 205 11.01 6.92 1.88
C GLY A 205 10.08 7.17 0.67
N MET A 206 10.53 7.95 -0.34
CA MET A 206 9.80 8.16 -1.60
C MET A 206 10.06 7.09 -2.66
N VAL A 207 10.63 5.95 -2.32
CA VAL A 207 10.68 4.76 -3.19
C VAL A 207 9.34 4.04 -3.10
N TYR A 208 8.43 4.35 -4.02
CA TYR A 208 7.04 3.92 -4.01
C TYR A 208 6.76 2.72 -4.91
N PHE A 209 7.73 1.81 -5.06
CA PHE A 209 7.52 0.55 -5.77
C PHE A 209 6.31 -0.23 -5.22
N ASP A 210 5.67 -1.04 -6.05
CA ASP A 210 4.53 -1.91 -5.64
C ASP A 210 4.89 -2.87 -4.49
N ALA A 211 6.18 -3.24 -4.39
CA ALA A 211 6.80 -3.88 -3.22
C ALA A 211 8.25 -3.42 -3.09
N ARG A 212 8.78 -3.36 -1.86
CA ARG A 212 10.16 -2.91 -1.59
C ARG A 212 10.75 -3.59 -0.36
N LEU A 213 12.05 -3.45 -0.16
CA LEU A 213 12.68 -3.74 1.13
C LEU A 213 12.36 -2.59 2.09
N SER A 214 11.94 -2.94 3.32
CA SER A 214 11.76 -1.94 4.37
C SER A 214 13.12 -1.39 4.83
N GLU A 215 13.18 -0.07 5.10
CA GLU A 215 14.39 0.57 5.62
C GLU A 215 14.59 0.34 7.12
N HIS A 216 13.48 0.13 7.85
CA HIS A 216 13.49 0.12 9.32
C HIS A 216 13.36 -1.29 9.91
N TYR A 217 12.79 -2.22 9.15
CA TYR A 217 12.52 -3.58 9.60
C TYR A 217 13.12 -4.62 8.66
N PRO A 218 13.52 -5.79 9.16
CA PRO A 218 13.99 -6.88 8.31
C PRO A 218 12.80 -7.57 7.60
N THR A 219 12.10 -6.81 6.75
CA THR A 219 10.89 -7.24 6.06
C THR A 219 10.89 -6.86 4.59
N LEU A 220 10.20 -7.66 3.79
CA LEU A 220 9.70 -7.26 2.49
C LEU A 220 8.32 -6.60 2.70
N GLU A 221 8.13 -5.41 2.17
CA GLU A 221 6.92 -4.60 2.27
C GLU A 221 6.17 -4.64 0.93
N VAL A 222 4.96 -5.21 0.94
CA VAL A 222 4.03 -5.20 -0.20
C VAL A 222 3.07 -4.02 -0.03
N ARG A 223 3.02 -3.10 -1.02
CA ARG A 223 2.36 -1.80 -0.92
C ARG A 223 1.20 -1.60 -1.90
N ILE A 224 1.03 -2.53 -2.83
CA ILE A 224 0.12 -2.38 -3.98
C ILE A 224 -1.36 -2.35 -3.59
N ALA A 225 -1.73 -2.93 -2.45
CA ALA A 225 -3.12 -3.13 -2.03
C ALA A 225 -3.81 -1.81 -1.60
N ASP A 226 -5.08 -1.63 -2.01
CA ASP A 226 -5.97 -0.67 -1.36
C ASP A 226 -6.23 -1.10 0.09
N VAL A 227 -6.54 -0.15 0.98
CA VAL A 227 -7.08 -0.52 2.28
C VAL A 227 -8.38 -1.32 2.09
N CYS A 228 -8.48 -2.47 2.74
CA CYS A 228 -9.63 -3.37 2.60
C CYS A 228 -10.81 -2.87 3.42
N LEU A 229 -12.03 -2.96 2.86
CA LEU A 229 -13.24 -2.53 3.55
C LEU A 229 -13.43 -3.28 4.88
N HIS A 230 -13.29 -4.59 4.88
CA HIS A 230 -13.39 -5.43 6.07
C HIS A 230 -11.99 -5.80 6.61
N ALA A 231 -11.87 -5.84 7.94
CA ALA A 231 -10.62 -6.24 8.60
C ALA A 231 -10.19 -7.67 8.21
N ASP A 232 -11.14 -8.56 7.96
CA ASP A 232 -10.85 -9.95 7.57
C ASP A 232 -10.25 -10.04 6.16
N ASP A 233 -10.62 -9.12 5.26
CA ASP A 233 -10.01 -9.04 3.93
C ASP A 233 -8.57 -8.55 4.02
N ALA A 234 -8.25 -7.60 4.91
CA ALA A 234 -6.88 -7.18 5.17
C ALA A 234 -6.03 -8.34 5.71
N VAL A 235 -6.60 -9.17 6.60
CA VAL A 235 -5.94 -10.39 7.10
C VAL A 235 -5.74 -11.40 5.97
N LEU A 236 -6.69 -11.56 5.06
CA LEU A 236 -6.56 -12.42 3.88
C LEU A 236 -5.42 -11.94 2.97
N ILE A 237 -5.38 -10.66 2.64
CA ILE A 237 -4.29 -10.07 1.83
C ILE A 237 -2.93 -10.32 2.52
N ALA A 238 -2.83 -10.09 3.82
CA ALA A 238 -1.60 -10.34 4.56
C ALA A 238 -1.20 -11.83 4.57
N ALA A 239 -2.17 -12.73 4.68
CA ALA A 239 -1.94 -14.18 4.58
C ALA A 239 -1.39 -14.58 3.20
N LEU A 240 -1.97 -14.03 2.13
CA LEU A 240 -1.51 -14.27 0.76
C LEU A 240 -0.11 -13.69 0.53
N CYS A 241 0.17 -12.47 1.01
CA CYS A 241 1.51 -11.90 0.95
C CYS A 241 2.54 -12.79 1.66
N ARG A 242 2.24 -13.26 2.86
CA ARG A 242 3.12 -14.17 3.59
C ARG A 242 3.33 -15.49 2.85
N ALA A 243 2.26 -16.11 2.36
CA ALA A 243 2.35 -17.38 1.63
C ALA A 243 3.17 -17.22 0.34
N LEU A 244 3.02 -16.08 -0.34
CA LEU A 244 3.79 -15.74 -1.55
C LEU A 244 5.27 -15.58 -1.22
N VAL A 245 5.61 -14.80 -0.19
CA VAL A 245 7.00 -14.60 0.25
C VAL A 245 7.63 -15.91 0.67
N ASP A 246 6.97 -16.71 1.52
CA ASP A 246 7.47 -18.02 1.96
C ASP A 246 7.66 -18.99 0.79
N THR A 247 6.77 -18.97 -0.19
CA THR A 247 6.86 -19.83 -1.39
C THR A 247 8.04 -19.45 -2.26
N GLU A 248 8.20 -18.16 -2.54
CA GLU A 248 9.27 -17.67 -3.41
C GLU A 248 10.65 -17.74 -2.73
N ALA A 249 10.71 -17.62 -1.39
CA ALA A 249 11.93 -17.88 -0.64
C ALA A 249 12.39 -19.33 -0.78
N ARG A 250 11.48 -20.29 -0.63
CA ARG A 250 11.79 -21.73 -0.83
C ARG A 250 12.19 -22.03 -2.27
N ARG A 251 11.54 -21.42 -3.26
CA ARG A 251 11.89 -21.59 -4.68
C ARG A 251 13.28 -21.02 -4.98
N TRP A 252 13.62 -19.88 -4.42
CA TRP A 252 14.96 -19.32 -4.50
C TRP A 252 16.02 -20.23 -3.89
N GLN A 253 15.78 -20.74 -2.67
CA GLN A 253 16.68 -21.68 -2.00
C GLN A 253 16.85 -22.99 -2.80
N ALA A 254 15.82 -23.41 -3.54
CA ALA A 254 15.88 -24.54 -4.46
C ALA A 254 16.54 -24.22 -5.82
N GLY A 255 17.05 -23.01 -6.02
CA GLY A 255 17.72 -22.60 -7.26
C GLY A 255 16.77 -22.28 -8.42
N ALA A 256 15.47 -22.03 -8.17
CA ALA A 256 14.54 -21.63 -9.22
C ALA A 256 14.91 -20.25 -9.79
N GLY A 257 14.79 -20.11 -11.10
CA GLY A 257 15.04 -18.86 -11.81
C GLY A 257 14.03 -17.75 -11.46
N VAL A 258 14.39 -16.50 -11.78
CA VAL A 258 13.49 -15.34 -11.68
C VAL A 258 12.48 -15.38 -12.84
N PRO A 259 11.19 -15.11 -12.61
CA PRO A 259 10.21 -14.99 -13.70
C PRO A 259 10.60 -13.94 -14.73
N GLY A 260 10.50 -14.28 -16.02
CA GLY A 260 10.97 -13.47 -17.12
C GLY A 260 10.02 -12.35 -17.60
N GLN A 261 8.93 -12.07 -16.87
CA GLN A 261 7.98 -11.04 -17.25
C GLN A 261 8.64 -9.64 -17.20
N ARG A 262 8.54 -8.93 -18.33
CA ARG A 262 9.03 -7.57 -18.46
C ARG A 262 8.15 -6.57 -17.73
N THR A 263 8.73 -5.47 -17.29
CA THR A 263 8.01 -4.42 -16.56
C THR A 263 6.83 -3.84 -17.33
N GLU A 264 6.91 -3.76 -18.66
CA GLU A 264 5.79 -3.32 -19.49
C GLU A 264 4.57 -4.25 -19.35
N MET A 265 4.80 -5.56 -19.27
CA MET A 265 3.74 -6.55 -19.08
C MET A 265 3.18 -6.49 -17.67
N LEU A 266 4.02 -6.26 -16.66
CA LEU A 266 3.58 -6.07 -15.28
C LEU A 266 2.72 -4.81 -15.14
N ARG A 267 3.07 -3.73 -15.81
CA ARG A 267 2.24 -2.51 -15.89
C ARG A 267 0.86 -2.76 -16.50
N LEU A 268 0.79 -3.54 -17.59
CA LEU A 268 -0.49 -3.92 -18.19
C LEU A 268 -1.31 -4.81 -17.25
N ALA A 269 -0.66 -5.76 -16.55
CA ALA A 269 -1.32 -6.60 -15.56
C ALA A 269 -1.93 -5.76 -14.43
N ALA A 270 -1.15 -4.84 -13.84
CA ALA A 270 -1.60 -3.98 -12.76
C ALA A 270 -2.68 -2.99 -13.24
N TRP A 271 -2.54 -2.42 -14.45
CA TRP A 271 -3.60 -1.58 -15.02
C TRP A 271 -4.91 -2.35 -15.17
N ARG A 272 -4.87 -3.58 -15.71
CA ARG A 272 -6.06 -4.43 -15.88
C ARG A 272 -6.69 -4.78 -14.55
N ALA A 273 -5.88 -5.18 -13.57
CA ALA A 273 -6.33 -5.45 -12.21
C ALA A 273 -7.00 -4.22 -11.57
N SER A 274 -6.39 -3.05 -11.69
CA SER A 274 -6.96 -1.81 -11.17
C SER A 274 -8.24 -1.40 -11.89
N ARG A 275 -8.35 -1.67 -13.20
CA ARG A 275 -9.53 -1.33 -14.00
C ARG A 275 -10.73 -2.18 -13.65
N SER A 276 -10.58 -3.48 -13.51
CA SER A 276 -11.69 -4.42 -13.43
C SER A 276 -11.75 -5.23 -12.13
N GLY A 277 -10.70 -5.19 -11.30
CA GLY A 277 -10.67 -6.04 -10.11
C GLY A 277 -10.83 -7.52 -10.49
N LEU A 278 -11.82 -8.16 -9.89
CA LEU A 278 -12.16 -9.57 -10.15
C LEU A 278 -13.29 -9.77 -11.17
N ASP A 279 -13.86 -8.70 -11.74
CA ASP A 279 -15.03 -8.78 -12.62
C ASP A 279 -14.71 -9.15 -14.06
N ASP A 280 -13.42 -9.18 -14.46
CA ASP A 280 -12.97 -9.50 -15.81
C ASP A 280 -11.74 -10.43 -15.76
N ALA A 281 -11.02 -10.57 -16.87
CA ALA A 281 -9.79 -11.35 -16.92
C ALA A 281 -8.62 -10.63 -16.26
N LEU A 282 -7.77 -11.39 -15.57
CA LEU A 282 -6.43 -10.98 -15.13
C LEU A 282 -5.36 -11.58 -16.06
N LEU A 283 -4.13 -11.05 -16.02
CA LEU A 283 -3.01 -11.74 -16.63
C LEU A 283 -2.49 -12.80 -15.65
N ASP A 284 -2.52 -14.07 -16.06
CA ASP A 284 -1.97 -15.17 -15.24
C ASP A 284 -0.48 -14.91 -14.99
N PRO A 285 -0.05 -14.83 -13.71
CA PRO A 285 1.35 -14.56 -13.34
C PRO A 285 2.36 -15.58 -13.89
N ARG A 286 1.91 -16.78 -14.25
CA ARG A 286 2.77 -17.87 -14.76
C ARG A 286 2.94 -17.80 -16.27
N THR A 287 1.89 -17.42 -16.99
CA THR A 287 1.87 -17.47 -18.48
C THR A 287 1.91 -16.09 -19.11
N GLY A 288 1.51 -15.03 -18.39
CA GLY A 288 1.33 -13.68 -18.92
C GLY A 288 0.12 -13.54 -19.86
N GLN A 289 -0.72 -14.59 -19.95
CA GLN A 289 -1.91 -14.58 -20.80
C GLN A 289 -3.15 -14.17 -20.01
N PRO A 290 -4.16 -13.56 -20.66
CA PRO A 290 -5.42 -13.23 -20.02
C PRO A 290 -6.21 -14.50 -19.70
N GLU A 291 -6.64 -14.61 -18.44
CA GLU A 291 -7.48 -15.68 -17.90
C GLU A 291 -8.57 -15.10 -17.03
N GLN A 292 -9.69 -15.81 -16.85
CA GLN A 292 -10.75 -15.41 -15.94
C GLN A 292 -10.17 -15.15 -14.54
N ALA A 293 -10.56 -14.03 -13.91
CA ALA A 293 -10.03 -13.66 -12.60
C ALA A 293 -10.21 -14.76 -11.54
N ALA A 294 -11.37 -15.43 -11.54
CA ALA A 294 -11.65 -16.56 -10.64
C ALA A 294 -10.73 -17.79 -10.83
N THR A 295 -10.01 -17.87 -11.95
CA THR A 295 -9.03 -18.94 -12.21
C THR A 295 -7.63 -18.53 -11.74
N VAL A 296 -7.34 -17.22 -11.79
CA VAL A 296 -6.03 -16.66 -11.46
C VAL A 296 -5.91 -16.40 -9.97
N ALA A 297 -6.95 -15.85 -9.34
CA ALA A 297 -7.02 -15.50 -7.93
C ALA A 297 -7.39 -16.71 -7.07
#